data_07202f308449118f917268b04798c1df
#
_entry.id   07202f308449118f917268b04798c1df
#
_cell.length_a   1.000
_cell.length_b   1.000
_cell.length_c   1.000
_cell.angle_alpha   90.00
_cell.angle_beta   90.00
_cell.angle_gamma   90.00
#
_symmetry.space_group_name_H-M   'P 1'
#
loop_
_entity.id
_entity.type
_entity.pdbx_description
1 polymer ?
#
loop_
_entity_poly.entity_id
_entity_poly.type
_entity_poly.pdbx_seq_one_letter_code
_entity_poly.pdbx_strand_id
1 'polypeptide(L)'
;MRTNRWLFSLACMLSVFVCGNAQKTPSPFQRGDRVVFLGNSITEGGHYHSYIWLYYITHFPDMRMRMYSAGTGGDSSWDMLERIEEDVYGKNPTVVTATFGMNDSGYFEYNGDNPTAFVERQMYRVDTTFQAMQKIMKSHKDTRVIMIGGTPYDETWQNEKNKPFLGKNATIQKIIRLQREAAVTTVGFLPYT
;
A
#
# COMPACT_ATOMS: atom_id res chain seq x y z
N MET A 1 50.25 -33.74 -45.53
CA MET A 1 49.65 -34.09 -44.24
C MET A 1 48.95 -32.87 -43.67
N ARG A 2 47.60 -32.87 -43.58
CA ARG A 2 46.76 -31.73 -43.16
C ARG A 2 46.36 -31.98 -41.71
N THR A 3 46.72 -31.09 -40.80
CA THR A 3 46.29 -31.08 -39.43
C THR A 3 45.07 -30.16 -39.28
N ASN A 4 43.88 -30.74 -39.00
CA ASN A 4 42.66 -30.04 -38.68
C ASN A 4 42.70 -29.57 -37.24
N ARG A 5 42.73 -28.26 -37.01
CA ARG A 5 42.52 -27.64 -35.68
C ARG A 5 41.05 -27.35 -35.52
N TRP A 6 40.39 -28.09 -34.64
CA TRP A 6 39.03 -27.80 -34.19
C TRP A 6 39.10 -26.70 -33.14
N LEU A 7 38.55 -25.53 -33.52
CA LEU A 7 38.31 -24.42 -32.58
C LEU A 7 37.01 -24.72 -31.82
N PHE A 8 37.10 -25.10 -30.54
CA PHE A 8 35.98 -25.13 -29.64
C PHE A 8 35.62 -23.68 -29.25
N SER A 9 34.55 -23.12 -29.84
CA SER A 9 33.95 -21.90 -29.36
C SER A 9 33.14 -22.21 -28.09
N LEU A 10 33.69 -21.85 -26.94
CA LEU A 10 32.99 -21.86 -25.66
C LEU A 10 32.02 -20.69 -25.62
N ALA A 11 30.75 -20.90 -26.02
CA ALA A 11 29.69 -19.95 -25.86
C ALA A 11 29.33 -19.88 -24.37
N CYS A 12 29.90 -18.89 -23.67
CA CYS A 12 29.52 -18.55 -22.31
C CYS A 12 28.11 -17.94 -22.34
N MET A 13 27.07 -18.76 -22.14
CA MET A 13 25.71 -18.24 -21.85
C MET A 13 25.75 -17.55 -20.49
N LEU A 14 25.88 -16.24 -20.51
CA LEU A 14 25.51 -15.39 -19.37
C LEU A 14 23.99 -15.53 -19.18
N SER A 15 23.55 -16.43 -18.36
CA SER A 15 22.20 -16.44 -17.78
C SER A 15 22.13 -15.24 -16.83
N VAL A 16 21.61 -14.14 -17.31
CA VAL A 16 21.19 -13.01 -16.48
C VAL A 16 20.02 -13.55 -15.63
N PHE A 17 20.31 -13.98 -14.42
CA PHE A 17 19.30 -14.15 -13.38
C PHE A 17 18.71 -12.75 -13.11
N VAL A 18 17.64 -12.41 -13.79
CA VAL A 18 16.74 -11.35 -13.35
C VAL A 18 16.13 -11.87 -12.05
N CYS A 19 16.77 -11.52 -10.94
CA CYS A 19 16.18 -11.69 -9.62
C CYS A 19 14.97 -10.75 -9.56
N GLY A 20 13.85 -11.18 -10.14
CA GLY A 20 12.57 -10.52 -9.94
C GLY A 20 12.31 -10.58 -8.43
N ASN A 21 12.30 -9.42 -7.77
CA ASN A 21 11.83 -9.31 -6.40
C ASN A 21 10.37 -9.79 -6.37
N ALA A 22 10.19 -11.10 -6.21
CA ALA A 22 8.87 -11.68 -6.05
C ALA A 22 8.29 -11.08 -4.77
N GLN A 23 7.29 -10.24 -4.94
CA GLN A 23 6.58 -9.63 -3.85
C GLN A 23 6.00 -10.73 -2.96
N LYS A 24 6.41 -10.77 -1.69
CA LYS A 24 5.91 -11.78 -0.75
C LYS A 24 4.43 -11.54 -0.53
N THR A 25 3.61 -12.53 -0.88
CA THR A 25 2.20 -12.53 -0.50
C THR A 25 2.10 -12.52 1.02
N PRO A 26 1.29 -11.63 1.63
CA PRO A 26 1.08 -11.63 3.06
C PRO A 26 0.58 -12.98 3.52
N SER A 27 1.11 -13.50 4.63
CA SER A 27 0.57 -14.71 5.23
C SER A 27 -0.84 -14.44 5.78
N PRO A 28 -1.72 -15.44 5.77
CA PRO A 28 -3.05 -15.33 6.35
C PRO A 28 -3.02 -14.86 7.81
N PHE A 29 -4.15 -14.39 8.30
CA PHE A 29 -4.29 -14.09 9.73
C PHE A 29 -4.18 -15.36 10.57
N GLN A 30 -3.68 -15.21 11.78
CA GLN A 30 -3.40 -16.29 12.71
C GLN A 30 -4.41 -16.30 13.85
N ARG A 31 -4.50 -17.44 14.56
CA ARG A 31 -5.33 -17.57 15.75
C ARG A 31 -4.93 -16.53 16.80
N GLY A 32 -5.92 -15.78 17.30
CA GLY A 32 -5.72 -14.75 18.31
C GLY A 32 -5.21 -13.42 17.78
N ASP A 33 -5.04 -13.25 16.46
CA ASP A 33 -4.63 -11.97 15.89
C ASP A 33 -5.56 -10.82 16.30
N ARG A 34 -4.93 -9.70 16.60
CA ARG A 34 -5.56 -8.40 16.77
C ARG A 34 -5.18 -7.55 15.55
N VAL A 35 -6.14 -7.43 14.64
CA VAL A 35 -5.94 -6.74 13.35
C VAL A 35 -6.50 -5.33 13.44
N VAL A 36 -5.67 -4.33 13.18
CA VAL A 36 -6.11 -2.93 13.08
C VAL A 36 -6.02 -2.47 11.65
N PHE A 37 -7.12 -1.94 11.12
CA PHE A 37 -7.23 -1.42 9.77
C PHE A 37 -7.05 0.10 9.80
N LEU A 38 -5.86 0.58 9.46
CA LEU A 38 -5.54 2.01 9.34
C LEU A 38 -5.89 2.50 7.94
N GLY A 39 -6.63 3.59 7.85
CA GLY A 39 -7.03 4.16 6.57
C GLY A 39 -7.90 5.41 6.68
N ASN A 40 -8.43 5.82 5.56
CA ASN A 40 -9.31 6.97 5.40
C ASN A 40 -10.80 6.58 5.41
N SER A 41 -11.66 7.40 4.75
CA SER A 41 -13.11 7.16 4.62
C SER A 41 -13.47 5.77 4.05
N ILE A 42 -12.63 5.19 3.20
CA ILE A 42 -12.86 3.85 2.65
C ILE A 42 -12.76 2.80 3.77
N THR A 43 -11.85 2.99 4.70
CA THR A 43 -11.70 2.14 5.88
C THR A 43 -12.77 2.46 6.94
N GLU A 44 -13.06 3.75 7.18
CA GLU A 44 -14.12 4.18 8.09
C GLU A 44 -15.48 3.59 7.70
N GLY A 45 -15.80 3.56 6.39
CA GLY A 45 -17.03 2.99 5.84
C GLY A 45 -17.21 1.49 6.09
N GLY A 46 -16.15 0.79 6.46
CA GLY A 46 -16.21 -0.55 7.04
C GLY A 46 -16.43 -1.71 6.07
N HIS A 47 -16.68 -1.46 4.79
CA HIS A 47 -17.14 -2.49 3.87
C HIS A 47 -16.13 -3.64 3.71
N TYR A 48 -14.90 -3.34 3.29
CA TYR A 48 -13.96 -4.40 2.93
C TYR A 48 -13.48 -5.21 4.15
N HIS A 49 -13.20 -4.57 5.27
CA HIS A 49 -12.74 -5.29 6.45
C HIS A 49 -13.86 -6.05 7.17
N SER A 50 -15.12 -5.60 7.06
CA SER A 50 -16.27 -6.37 7.54
C SER A 50 -16.46 -7.67 6.75
N TYR A 51 -16.25 -7.65 5.42
CA TYR A 51 -16.27 -8.87 4.62
C TYR A 51 -15.10 -9.80 4.97
N ILE A 52 -13.92 -9.25 5.23
CA ILE A 52 -12.78 -10.03 5.70
C ILE A 52 -13.13 -10.70 7.04
N TRP A 53 -13.70 -9.94 7.98
CA TRP A 53 -14.10 -10.50 9.26
C TRP A 53 -15.18 -11.57 9.12
N LEU A 54 -16.23 -11.29 8.35
CA LEU A 54 -17.30 -12.25 8.09
C LEU A 54 -16.74 -13.57 7.52
N TYR A 55 -15.82 -13.49 6.57
CA TYR A 55 -15.14 -14.65 6.02
C TYR A 55 -14.44 -15.47 7.11
N TYR A 56 -13.65 -14.82 7.96
CA TYR A 56 -12.90 -15.52 9.00
C TYR A 56 -13.80 -16.12 10.08
N ILE A 57 -14.82 -15.42 10.57
CA ILE A 57 -15.71 -15.95 11.61
C ILE A 57 -16.60 -17.08 11.10
N THR A 58 -16.90 -17.12 9.82
CA THR A 58 -17.74 -18.17 9.23
C THR A 58 -16.94 -19.41 8.83
N HIS A 59 -15.72 -19.25 8.32
CA HIS A 59 -14.90 -20.37 7.85
C HIS A 59 -13.91 -20.87 8.90
N PHE A 60 -13.53 -20.04 9.86
CA PHE A 60 -12.51 -20.33 10.87
C PHE A 60 -12.93 -19.85 12.26
N PRO A 61 -14.07 -20.31 12.81
CA PRO A 61 -14.64 -19.78 14.05
C PRO A 61 -13.72 -19.92 15.28
N ASP A 62 -12.85 -20.91 15.28
CA ASP A 62 -11.90 -21.16 16.37
C ASP A 62 -10.69 -20.23 16.37
N MET A 63 -10.50 -19.39 15.36
CA MET A 63 -9.35 -18.48 15.30
C MET A 63 -9.37 -17.38 16.36
N ARG A 64 -10.55 -17.03 16.90
CA ARG A 64 -10.73 -16.05 18.01
C ARG A 64 -10.00 -14.73 17.75
N MET A 65 -10.07 -14.24 16.51
CA MET A 65 -9.46 -12.96 16.11
C MET A 65 -10.28 -11.77 16.61
N ARG A 66 -9.63 -10.61 16.69
CA ARG A 66 -10.28 -9.31 16.89
C ARG A 66 -9.89 -8.37 15.76
N MET A 67 -10.85 -7.62 15.25
CA MET A 67 -10.63 -6.64 14.20
C MET A 67 -11.11 -5.27 14.65
N TYR A 68 -10.31 -4.25 14.41
CA TYR A 68 -10.57 -2.87 14.80
C TYR A 68 -10.43 -1.97 13.58
N SER A 69 -11.36 -1.06 13.39
CA SER A 69 -11.21 0.03 12.44
C SER A 69 -10.46 1.20 13.09
N ALA A 70 -9.48 1.70 12.37
CA ALA A 70 -8.80 2.97 12.60
C ALA A 70 -8.88 3.81 11.31
N GLY A 71 -10.03 3.77 10.63
CA GLY A 71 -10.35 4.61 9.48
C GLY A 71 -10.94 5.93 9.94
N THR A 72 -10.55 7.04 9.30
CA THR A 72 -11.08 8.38 9.53
C THR A 72 -11.32 9.09 8.20
N GLY A 73 -12.52 9.62 8.01
CA GLY A 73 -12.91 10.31 6.79
C GLY A 73 -12.01 11.51 6.48
N GLY A 74 -11.57 11.61 5.24
CA GLY A 74 -10.71 12.71 4.81
C GLY A 74 -9.21 12.52 5.05
N ASP A 75 -8.80 11.55 5.88
CA ASP A 75 -7.39 11.35 6.22
C ASP A 75 -6.52 11.08 5.00
N SER A 76 -5.39 11.73 5.01
CA SER A 76 -4.21 11.46 4.22
C SER A 76 -3.13 10.77 5.07
N SER A 77 -2.00 10.41 4.48
CA SER A 77 -0.90 9.77 5.21
C SER A 77 -0.38 10.59 6.39
N TRP A 78 -0.37 11.93 6.28
CA TRP A 78 0.10 12.80 7.37
C TRP A 78 -0.88 12.86 8.55
N ASP A 79 -2.19 12.83 8.29
CA ASP A 79 -3.20 12.76 9.36
C ASP A 79 -3.10 11.40 10.08
N MET A 80 -2.89 10.32 9.33
CA MET A 80 -2.64 8.99 9.88
C MET A 80 -1.35 8.94 10.72
N LEU A 81 -0.29 9.64 10.31
CA LEU A 81 0.96 9.70 11.07
C LEU A 81 0.76 10.30 12.46
N GLU A 82 -0.07 11.35 12.58
CA GLU A 82 -0.33 12.03 13.85
C GLU A 82 -1.01 11.16 14.88
N ARG A 83 -1.84 10.19 14.44
CA ARG A 83 -2.66 9.35 15.31
C ARG A 83 -2.26 7.86 15.36
N ILE A 84 -1.23 7.45 14.62
CA ILE A 84 -0.87 6.03 14.47
C ILE A 84 -0.51 5.36 15.81
N GLU A 85 0.15 6.06 16.74
CA GLU A 85 0.50 5.51 18.04
C GLU A 85 -0.73 5.28 18.91
N GLU A 86 -1.65 6.22 18.98
CA GLU A 86 -2.83 6.14 19.82
C GLU A 86 -3.90 5.21 19.22
N ASP A 87 -4.28 5.46 17.97
CA ASP A 87 -5.39 4.78 17.33
C ASP A 87 -5.06 3.37 16.85
N VAL A 88 -3.80 3.09 16.57
CA VAL A 88 -3.37 1.80 16.07
C VAL A 88 -2.61 1.02 17.14
N TYR A 89 -1.47 1.51 17.58
CA TYR A 89 -0.60 0.76 18.49
C TYR A 89 -1.14 0.73 19.92
N GLY A 90 -1.94 1.73 20.32
CA GLY A 90 -2.71 1.69 21.59
C GLY A 90 -3.67 0.50 21.71
N LYS A 91 -4.02 -0.16 20.58
CA LYS A 91 -4.83 -1.39 20.57
C LYS A 91 -3.99 -2.67 20.67
N ASN A 92 -2.68 -2.56 20.85
CA ASN A 92 -1.72 -3.68 20.90
C ASN A 92 -1.90 -4.65 19.71
N PRO A 93 -1.82 -4.20 18.46
CA PRO A 93 -2.06 -5.04 17.31
C PRO A 93 -0.97 -6.10 17.13
N THR A 94 -1.35 -7.28 16.61
CA THR A 94 -0.42 -8.25 16.03
C THR A 94 -0.30 -8.07 14.53
N VAL A 95 -1.32 -7.44 13.92
CA VAL A 95 -1.34 -7.10 12.50
C VAL A 95 -1.92 -5.70 12.32
N VAL A 96 -1.25 -4.90 11.52
CA VAL A 96 -1.77 -3.63 11.01
C VAL A 96 -1.90 -3.74 9.50
N THR A 97 -3.06 -3.40 8.96
CA THR A 97 -3.19 -3.10 7.53
C THR A 97 -3.22 -1.60 7.36
N ALA A 98 -2.52 -1.06 6.39
CA ALA A 98 -2.50 0.38 6.14
C ALA A 98 -2.77 0.68 4.67
N THR A 99 -3.70 1.61 4.41
CA THR A 99 -4.04 2.10 3.08
C THR A 99 -4.20 3.62 3.08
N PHE A 100 -3.55 4.27 2.14
CA PHE A 100 -3.64 5.72 1.90
C PHE A 100 -3.37 6.01 0.41
N GLY A 101 -3.51 7.26 -0.01
CA GLY A 101 -3.22 7.69 -1.37
C GLY A 101 -4.39 8.43 -2.04
N MET A 102 -5.64 8.11 -1.71
CA MET A 102 -6.79 8.75 -2.32
C MET A 102 -6.87 10.24 -1.98
N ASN A 103 -6.70 10.62 -0.71
CA ASN A 103 -6.70 12.01 -0.27
C ASN A 103 -5.33 12.66 -0.47
N ASP A 104 -4.25 11.89 -0.28
CA ASP A 104 -2.87 12.33 -0.52
C ASP A 104 -2.65 12.82 -1.95
N SER A 105 -3.32 12.22 -2.92
CA SER A 105 -3.20 12.63 -4.32
C SER A 105 -3.87 13.97 -4.63
N GLY A 106 -4.70 14.53 -3.72
CA GLY A 106 -5.44 15.77 -3.93
C GLY A 106 -6.66 15.63 -4.85
N TYR A 107 -7.35 16.73 -5.10
CA TYR A 107 -8.59 16.77 -5.88
C TYR A 107 -8.65 17.99 -6.82
N PHE A 108 -9.08 19.12 -6.32
CA PHE A 108 -9.40 20.32 -7.13
C PHE A 108 -8.18 20.94 -7.82
N GLU A 109 -7.01 20.70 -7.30
CA GLU A 109 -5.75 21.25 -7.78
C GLU A 109 -5.36 20.73 -9.17
N TYR A 110 -5.92 19.57 -9.60
CA TYR A 110 -5.78 19.08 -10.98
C TYR A 110 -6.43 19.99 -12.02
N ASN A 111 -7.40 20.80 -11.61
CA ASN A 111 -8.08 21.78 -12.45
C ASN A 111 -7.53 23.20 -12.28
N GLY A 112 -6.46 23.38 -11.51
CA GLY A 112 -5.80 24.67 -11.28
C GLY A 112 -4.74 24.99 -12.35
N ASP A 113 -4.05 26.11 -12.14
CA ASP A 113 -3.10 26.66 -13.14
C ASP A 113 -1.80 25.81 -13.28
N ASN A 114 -1.39 25.11 -12.23
CA ASN A 114 -0.16 24.34 -12.24
C ASN A 114 -0.31 22.99 -11.52
N PRO A 115 -1.01 22.01 -12.11
CA PRO A 115 -1.21 20.70 -11.52
C PRO A 115 0.11 19.92 -11.37
N THR A 116 1.10 20.14 -12.24
CA THR A 116 2.39 19.46 -12.15
C THR A 116 3.13 19.82 -10.87
N ALA A 117 3.29 21.11 -10.59
CA ALA A 117 3.95 21.56 -9.36
C ALA A 117 3.18 21.15 -8.09
N PHE A 118 1.85 21.06 -8.17
CA PHE A 118 1.04 20.51 -7.10
C PHE A 118 1.40 19.03 -6.86
N VAL A 119 1.40 18.20 -7.90
CA VAL A 119 1.72 16.77 -7.78
C VAL A 119 3.14 16.54 -7.22
N GLU A 120 4.12 17.34 -7.64
CA GLU A 120 5.48 17.25 -7.11
C GLU A 120 5.53 17.52 -5.59
N ARG A 121 4.84 18.57 -5.14
CA ARG A 121 4.75 18.88 -3.69
C ARG A 121 4.03 17.77 -2.91
N GLN A 122 2.95 17.22 -3.45
CA GLN A 122 2.23 16.11 -2.80
C GLN A 122 3.10 14.86 -2.70
N MET A 123 3.79 14.50 -3.77
CA MET A 123 4.69 13.33 -3.77
C MET A 123 5.82 13.49 -2.75
N TYR A 124 6.43 14.68 -2.64
CA TYR A 124 7.42 14.96 -1.62
C TYR A 124 6.85 14.81 -0.20
N ARG A 125 5.65 15.36 0.04
CA ARG A 125 4.97 15.26 1.34
C ARG A 125 4.65 13.82 1.69
N VAL A 126 4.06 13.08 0.76
CA VAL A 126 3.73 11.65 0.94
C VAL A 126 4.97 10.83 1.26
N ASP A 127 6.05 11.00 0.50
CA ASP A 127 7.30 10.25 0.71
C ASP A 127 7.88 10.53 2.10
N THR A 128 8.00 11.80 2.48
CA THR A 128 8.52 12.20 3.79
C THR A 128 7.66 11.65 4.94
N THR A 129 6.34 11.76 4.82
CA THR A 129 5.40 11.27 5.83
C THR A 129 5.45 9.76 5.94
N PHE A 130 5.48 9.07 4.80
CA PHE A 130 5.52 7.61 4.80
C PHE A 130 6.83 7.07 5.39
N GLN A 131 7.97 7.72 5.16
CA GLN A 131 9.22 7.38 5.82
C GLN A 131 9.11 7.50 7.36
N ALA A 132 8.42 8.55 7.86
CA ALA A 132 8.17 8.70 9.29
C ALA A 132 7.25 7.58 9.82
N MET A 133 6.14 7.29 9.13
CA MET A 133 5.26 6.15 9.48
C MET A 133 6.03 4.82 9.52
N GLN A 134 6.90 4.58 8.56
CA GLN A 134 7.72 3.36 8.53
C GLN A 134 8.66 3.23 9.74
N LYS A 135 9.21 4.34 10.24
CA LYS A 135 10.03 4.32 11.46
C LYS A 135 9.21 3.86 12.66
N ILE A 136 7.99 4.37 12.81
CA ILE A 136 7.06 3.94 13.86
C ILE A 136 6.72 2.46 13.68
N MET A 137 6.29 2.05 12.49
CA MET A 137 5.94 0.65 12.19
C MET A 137 7.10 -0.31 12.49
N LYS A 138 8.33 0.07 12.17
CA LYS A 138 9.53 -0.73 12.44
C LYS A 138 9.92 -0.77 13.92
N SER A 139 9.53 0.21 14.73
CA SER A 139 9.76 0.19 16.19
C SER A 139 8.89 -0.86 16.88
N HIS A 140 7.70 -1.15 16.36
CA HIS A 140 6.77 -2.17 16.84
C HIS A 140 7.05 -3.54 16.20
N LYS A 141 8.19 -4.14 16.57
CA LYS A 141 8.76 -5.34 15.91
C LYS A 141 7.85 -6.57 15.92
N ASP A 142 6.98 -6.68 16.91
CA ASP A 142 6.06 -7.81 17.08
C ASP A 142 4.76 -7.64 16.28
N THR A 143 4.62 -6.53 15.57
CA THR A 143 3.46 -6.23 14.74
C THR A 143 3.79 -6.45 13.27
N ARG A 144 3.02 -7.30 12.63
CA ARG A 144 3.08 -7.50 11.18
C ARG A 144 2.30 -6.39 10.46
N VAL A 145 2.94 -5.73 9.50
CA VAL A 145 2.32 -4.67 8.71
C VAL A 145 2.01 -5.18 7.30
N ILE A 146 0.81 -4.92 6.82
CA ILE A 146 0.35 -5.22 5.46
C ILE A 146 -0.07 -3.90 4.79
N MET A 147 0.66 -3.50 3.75
CA MET A 147 0.27 -2.36 2.94
C MET A 147 -0.79 -2.78 1.93
N ILE A 148 -1.86 -2.01 1.82
CA ILE A 148 -2.91 -2.18 0.81
C ILE A 148 -2.82 -1.00 -0.15
N GLY A 149 -2.67 -1.27 -1.45
CA GLY A 149 -2.64 -0.22 -2.48
C GLY A 149 -3.94 0.56 -2.53
N GLY A 150 -3.84 1.84 -2.84
CA GLY A 150 -5.01 2.71 -2.97
C GLY A 150 -5.94 2.26 -4.12
N THR A 151 -7.23 2.55 -3.97
CA THR A 151 -8.23 2.31 -5.02
C THR A 151 -8.03 3.27 -6.20
N PRO A 152 -8.39 2.88 -7.44
CA PRO A 152 -8.41 3.80 -8.55
C PRO A 152 -9.48 4.89 -8.36
N TYR A 153 -9.25 6.04 -8.98
CA TYR A 153 -10.22 7.11 -9.12
C TYR A 153 -10.83 7.08 -10.53
N ASP A 154 -12.14 7.23 -10.63
CA ASP A 154 -12.81 7.30 -11.94
C ASP A 154 -12.61 8.69 -12.57
N GLU A 155 -11.67 8.81 -13.47
CA GLU A 155 -11.38 10.04 -14.22
C GLU A 155 -12.39 10.32 -15.34
N THR A 156 -13.28 9.37 -15.63
CA THR A 156 -14.36 9.56 -16.63
C THR A 156 -15.61 10.16 -16.02
N TRP A 157 -15.74 10.09 -14.68
CA TRP A 157 -16.90 10.61 -13.98
C TRP A 157 -16.93 12.15 -14.02
N GLN A 158 -17.97 12.67 -14.60
CA GLN A 158 -18.21 14.10 -14.66
C GLN A 158 -19.72 14.39 -14.51
N ASN A 159 -20.03 15.53 -13.95
CA ASN A 159 -21.38 16.09 -13.95
C ASN A 159 -21.33 17.58 -14.28
N GLU A 160 -22.51 18.23 -14.38
CA GLU A 160 -22.60 19.68 -14.72
C GLU A 160 -21.80 20.59 -13.79
N LYS A 161 -21.53 20.16 -12.55
CA LYS A 161 -20.88 20.96 -11.52
C LYS A 161 -19.41 20.58 -11.30
N ASN A 162 -18.99 19.36 -11.67
CA ASN A 162 -17.67 18.83 -11.36
C ASN A 162 -16.92 18.42 -12.62
N LYS A 163 -15.74 18.98 -12.81
CA LYS A 163 -14.79 18.50 -13.80
C LYS A 163 -14.06 17.27 -13.27
N PRO A 164 -13.70 16.29 -14.12
CA PRO A 164 -12.86 15.18 -13.69
C PRO A 164 -11.48 15.67 -13.26
N PHE A 165 -10.87 14.98 -12.32
CA PHE A 165 -9.50 15.27 -11.86
C PHE A 165 -8.50 14.47 -12.69
N LEU A 166 -8.28 14.89 -13.93
CA LEU A 166 -7.41 14.22 -14.88
C LEU A 166 -5.96 14.16 -14.38
N GLY A 167 -5.37 12.98 -14.36
CA GLY A 167 -4.01 12.74 -13.84
C GLY A 167 -3.96 12.29 -12.37
N LYS A 168 -5.09 12.28 -11.67
CA LYS A 168 -5.18 11.81 -10.28
C LYS A 168 -4.76 10.33 -10.18
N ASN A 169 -5.23 9.46 -11.09
CA ASN A 169 -4.81 8.07 -11.10
C ASN A 169 -3.30 7.90 -11.30
N ALA A 170 -2.69 8.70 -12.14
CA ALA A 170 -1.24 8.66 -12.32
C ALA A 170 -0.50 9.00 -11.01
N THR A 171 -1.02 9.94 -10.22
CA THR A 171 -0.49 10.28 -8.89
C THR A 171 -0.71 9.15 -7.89
N ILE A 172 -1.91 8.56 -7.83
CA ILE A 172 -2.20 7.39 -7.00
C ILE A 172 -1.24 6.25 -7.33
N GLN A 173 -0.97 5.98 -8.61
CA GLN A 173 -0.03 4.94 -9.03
C GLN A 173 1.42 5.24 -8.60
N LYS A 174 1.83 6.52 -8.52
CA LYS A 174 3.13 6.89 -7.94
C LYS A 174 3.18 6.56 -6.44
N ILE A 175 2.13 6.88 -5.71
CA ILE A 175 2.02 6.56 -4.27
C ILE A 175 2.03 5.04 -4.05
N ILE A 176 1.28 4.28 -4.85
CA ILE A 176 1.29 2.81 -4.78
C ILE A 176 2.69 2.23 -5.02
N ARG A 177 3.47 2.81 -5.93
CA ARG A 177 4.87 2.38 -6.13
C ARG A 177 5.72 2.60 -4.89
N LEU A 178 5.63 3.75 -4.22
CA LEU A 178 6.32 4.01 -2.95
C LEU A 178 5.92 2.97 -1.88
N GLN A 179 4.63 2.69 -1.74
CA GLN A 179 4.13 1.69 -0.81
C GLN A 179 4.66 0.30 -1.11
N ARG A 180 4.71 -0.08 -2.39
CA ARG A 180 5.20 -1.39 -2.85
C ARG A 180 6.69 -1.57 -2.57
N GLU A 181 7.50 -0.57 -2.89
CA GLU A 181 8.94 -0.59 -2.65
C GLU A 181 9.25 -0.75 -1.17
N ALA A 182 8.52 -0.06 -0.32
CA ALA A 182 8.65 -0.19 1.13
C ALA A 182 8.20 -1.57 1.65
N ALA A 183 7.15 -2.15 1.09
CA ALA A 183 6.63 -3.45 1.49
C ALA A 183 7.59 -4.60 1.17
N VAL A 184 8.41 -4.49 0.12
CA VAL A 184 9.47 -5.48 -0.18
C VAL A 184 10.49 -5.57 0.95
N THR A 185 10.72 -4.47 1.65
CA THR A 185 11.70 -4.41 2.75
C THR A 185 11.13 -4.73 4.12
N THR A 186 9.80 -4.73 4.29
CA THR A 186 9.18 -4.80 5.61
C THR A 186 8.09 -5.87 5.73
N VAL A 187 7.14 -6.00 4.80
CA VAL A 187 6.02 -6.97 4.84
C VAL A 187 5.23 -6.98 3.51
N GLY A 188 4.27 -7.86 3.37
CA GLY A 188 3.50 -8.06 2.14
C GLY A 188 2.69 -6.84 1.68
N PHE A 189 2.51 -6.73 0.38
CA PHE A 189 1.68 -5.74 -0.30
C PHE A 189 0.54 -6.45 -1.03
N LEU A 190 -0.68 -5.95 -0.88
CA LEU A 190 -1.82 -6.41 -1.66
C LEU A 190 -2.10 -5.36 -2.75
N PRO A 191 -1.80 -5.66 -4.02
CA PRO A 191 -2.18 -4.77 -5.10
C PRO A 191 -3.70 -4.76 -5.23
N TYR A 192 -4.26 -3.60 -5.52
CA TYR A 192 -5.61 -3.53 -6.05
C TYR A 192 -5.54 -3.88 -7.54
N THR A 193 -6.14 -4.99 -7.94
CA THR A 193 -6.24 -5.46 -9.33
C THR A 193 -7.59 -5.08 -9.91
#